data_734b122accd7536353dce12feb5bd427
#
_entry.id   734b122accd7536353dce12feb5bd427
#
_cell.length_a   1.000
_cell.length_b   1.000
_cell.length_c   1.000
_cell.angle_alpha   90.00
_cell.angle_beta   90.00
_cell.angle_gamma   90.00
#
_symmetry.space_group_name_H-M   'P 1'
#
loop_
_entity.id
_entity.type
_entity.pdbx_description
1 polymer ?
#
loop_
_entity_poly.entity_id
_entity_poly.type
_entity_poly.pdbx_seq_one_letter_code
_entity_poly.pdbx_strand_id
1 'polypeptide(L)'
;MRPPVIAKDAARLAVAPNLPAVDGVRSRFSWEDCARELDGLPDGALNIAYEAVDRHVLHGRGEHVALRWLPRDGAPVDITYAELRRRTNRFANALRNGLGLARGDRLFVLCERTPELYVGVLGALKAGLVVCPLFSAFGPDPVRMRLEIGQANAVLTTESFFHRKIEKSAPSLPSLRHVLVTGPSLDRLLAEASDEFAVEPTRPGDGSFLHFTSGTTGTPKGAMHVHGAAVMHYATGKYALDLHPEDVFWCTADPGWVTGTSYGIVAPLLHGVTSIVDEADFDAERWYRILEEQSVSVWYTAPTAIRMLMKAGPELARAHRFPKLRFIASVGEPLNPEAVWWGQDVLGLPIHDNWWQTETGGIMIANTVAMDVKPGSMGKPLPGVEACIVARKPDGTVAVVDKPGTEGELALKSGWPAMFRGYLGQEERYRKCFAGDLYLTGDLAKRDSDGYYWFVGRADDVIKSAGHLIGPFEVESALMEHPAVAEAGVIGKPDAVVGELVKAFVSLKKGFEPSEALRMELLGHARKRLGAAVAPKEIEFQPTLPRTRSGKIMRRLLKARELGLPEGDISTLESL
;
A
#
# COMPACT_ATOMS: atom_id res chain seq x y z
N MET A 1 -12.10 29.74 -8.06
CA MET A 1 -11.76 28.91 -6.87
C MET A 1 -12.50 27.59 -7.04
N ARG A 2 -11.84 26.44 -6.93
CA ARG A 2 -12.50 25.13 -7.03
C ARG A 2 -13.40 24.90 -5.81
N PRO A 3 -14.53 24.18 -5.95
CA PRO A 3 -15.37 23.87 -4.80
C PRO A 3 -14.61 23.00 -3.78
N PRO A 4 -14.92 23.09 -2.48
CA PRO A 4 -14.25 22.29 -1.45
C PRO A 4 -14.64 20.81 -1.47
N VAL A 5 -15.69 20.46 -2.19
CA VAL A 5 -16.27 19.11 -2.27
C VAL A 5 -16.58 18.76 -3.72
N ILE A 6 -16.25 17.55 -4.12
CA ILE A 6 -16.74 16.92 -5.35
C ILE A 6 -17.96 16.08 -4.97
N ALA A 7 -19.14 16.60 -5.28
CA ALA A 7 -20.39 15.92 -5.00
C ALA A 7 -20.54 14.66 -5.86
N LYS A 8 -21.05 13.59 -5.28
CA LYS A 8 -21.37 12.33 -5.94
C LYS A 8 -22.89 12.15 -6.05
N ASP A 9 -23.31 11.63 -7.17
CA ASP A 9 -24.69 11.17 -7.36
C ASP A 9 -24.68 9.65 -7.56
N ALA A 10 -25.03 8.94 -6.52
CA ALA A 10 -25.03 7.47 -6.55
C ALA A 10 -25.94 6.89 -7.64
N ALA A 11 -27.00 7.63 -8.04
CA ALA A 11 -27.91 7.22 -9.11
C ALA A 11 -27.28 7.29 -10.52
N ARG A 12 -26.15 7.99 -10.67
CA ARG A 12 -25.40 8.13 -11.93
C ARG A 12 -24.21 7.19 -12.04
N LEU A 13 -23.95 6.39 -11.02
CA LEU A 13 -22.87 5.40 -11.07
C LEU A 13 -23.21 4.31 -12.10
N ALA A 14 -22.21 3.92 -12.90
CA ALA A 14 -22.38 2.91 -13.94
C ALA A 14 -22.71 1.51 -13.37
N VAL A 15 -22.28 1.26 -12.13
CA VAL A 15 -22.55 0.03 -11.38
C VAL A 15 -23.11 0.43 -10.01
N ALA A 16 -24.10 -0.31 -9.51
CA ALA A 16 -24.63 -0.07 -8.18
C ALA A 16 -23.55 -0.28 -7.13
N PRO A 17 -23.29 0.71 -6.27
CA PRO A 17 -22.16 0.64 -5.33
C PRO A 17 -22.40 -0.42 -4.25
N ASN A 18 -21.37 -1.17 -3.89
CA ASN A 18 -21.39 -2.10 -2.77
C ASN A 18 -21.66 -1.40 -1.42
N LEU A 19 -21.26 -0.12 -1.33
CA LEU A 19 -21.48 0.72 -0.15
C LEU A 19 -22.18 2.02 -0.54
N PRO A 20 -23.51 2.02 -0.66
CA PRO A 20 -24.27 3.22 -1.07
C PRO A 20 -24.27 4.32 -0.02
N ALA A 21 -24.17 3.96 1.26
CA ALA A 21 -24.06 4.90 2.38
C ALA A 21 -23.29 4.25 3.56
N VAL A 22 -22.18 4.87 3.96
CA VAL A 22 -21.32 4.34 5.02
C VAL A 22 -22.09 4.17 6.34
N ASP A 23 -22.83 5.18 6.76
CA ASP A 23 -23.52 5.18 8.07
C ASP A 23 -24.66 4.16 8.13
N GLY A 24 -25.34 3.92 7.01
CA GLY A 24 -26.43 2.93 6.93
C GLY A 24 -25.96 1.48 7.06
N VAL A 25 -24.75 1.19 6.60
CA VAL A 25 -24.15 -0.15 6.71
C VAL A 25 -23.46 -0.33 8.06
N ARG A 26 -22.79 0.72 8.58
CA ARG A 26 -22.00 0.67 9.83
C ARG A 26 -22.81 0.13 11.02
N SER A 27 -24.06 0.52 11.17
CA SER A 27 -24.92 0.12 12.31
C SER A 27 -25.31 -1.36 12.33
N ARG A 28 -25.17 -2.06 11.19
CA ARG A 28 -25.53 -3.47 11.00
C ARG A 28 -24.36 -4.35 10.64
N PHE A 29 -23.17 -3.79 10.52
CA PHE A 29 -21.97 -4.49 10.11
C PHE A 29 -21.42 -5.38 11.22
N SER A 30 -21.06 -6.61 10.88
CA SER A 30 -20.20 -7.46 11.70
C SER A 30 -19.13 -8.18 10.85
N TRP A 31 -17.97 -8.41 11.44
CA TRP A 31 -16.92 -9.20 10.80
C TRP A 31 -17.33 -10.66 10.61
N GLU A 32 -18.21 -11.16 11.46
CA GLU A 32 -18.74 -12.52 11.37
C GLU A 32 -19.63 -12.67 10.14
N ASP A 33 -20.48 -11.68 9.82
CA ASP A 33 -21.29 -11.68 8.60
C ASP A 33 -20.41 -11.63 7.35
N CYS A 34 -19.36 -10.81 7.36
CA CYS A 34 -18.37 -10.81 6.27
C CYS A 34 -17.65 -12.16 6.12
N ALA A 35 -17.34 -12.82 7.23
CA ALA A 35 -16.72 -14.14 7.20
C ALA A 35 -17.63 -15.21 6.58
N ARG A 36 -18.96 -15.08 6.75
CA ARG A 36 -19.94 -15.98 6.14
C ARG A 36 -20.10 -15.80 4.63
N GLU A 37 -19.60 -14.70 4.07
CA GLU A 37 -19.53 -14.50 2.61
C GLU A 37 -18.36 -15.28 1.96
N LEU A 38 -17.47 -15.83 2.77
CA LEU A 38 -16.42 -16.76 2.36
C LEU A 38 -16.88 -18.19 2.61
N ASP A 39 -16.35 -19.16 1.84
CA ASP A 39 -16.76 -20.56 1.99
C ASP A 39 -16.24 -21.19 3.29
N GLY A 40 -15.02 -20.79 3.70
CA GLY A 40 -14.30 -21.48 4.77
C GLY A 40 -13.85 -22.89 4.40
N LEU A 41 -13.22 -23.55 5.35
CA LEU A 41 -12.88 -24.95 5.29
C LEU A 41 -13.52 -25.67 6.50
N PRO A 42 -13.60 -27.02 6.50
CA PRO A 42 -14.17 -27.76 7.63
C PRO A 42 -13.61 -27.31 8.99
N ASP A 43 -14.41 -27.46 10.04
CA ASP A 43 -14.08 -27.16 11.44
C ASP A 43 -13.67 -25.70 11.70
N GLY A 44 -14.21 -24.76 10.91
CA GLY A 44 -13.93 -23.32 11.03
C GLY A 44 -12.52 -22.92 10.58
N ALA A 45 -11.87 -23.77 9.80
CA ALA A 45 -10.60 -23.42 9.17
C ALA A 45 -10.80 -22.41 8.03
N LEU A 46 -9.78 -21.62 7.75
CA LEU A 46 -9.80 -20.58 6.72
C LEU A 46 -8.40 -20.51 6.07
N ASN A 47 -8.35 -20.63 4.74
CA ASN A 47 -7.11 -20.47 4.00
C ASN A 47 -7.27 -19.41 2.92
N ILE A 48 -6.42 -18.38 2.95
CA ILE A 48 -6.47 -17.26 2.00
C ILE A 48 -6.46 -17.74 0.54
N ALA A 49 -5.60 -18.69 0.20
CA ALA A 49 -5.46 -19.12 -1.19
C ALA A 49 -6.64 -20.01 -1.64
N TYR A 50 -7.25 -20.78 -0.73
CA TYR A 50 -8.50 -21.49 -1.03
C TYR A 50 -9.60 -20.49 -1.40
N GLU A 51 -9.80 -19.47 -0.57
CA GLU A 51 -10.81 -18.44 -0.82
C GLU A 51 -10.54 -17.63 -2.09
N ALA A 52 -9.27 -17.35 -2.38
CA ALA A 52 -8.86 -16.55 -3.52
C ALA A 52 -8.88 -17.33 -4.86
N VAL A 53 -8.79 -18.66 -4.83
CA VAL A 53 -8.64 -19.45 -6.07
C VAL A 53 -9.62 -20.62 -6.14
N ASP A 54 -9.55 -21.56 -5.18
CA ASP A 54 -10.31 -22.82 -5.27
C ASP A 54 -11.80 -22.60 -5.21
N ARG A 55 -12.27 -21.71 -4.34
CA ARG A 55 -13.67 -21.32 -4.20
C ARG A 55 -14.31 -20.95 -5.54
N HIS A 56 -13.64 -20.12 -6.34
CA HIS A 56 -14.17 -19.67 -7.62
C HIS A 56 -14.32 -20.82 -8.62
N VAL A 57 -13.39 -21.76 -8.65
CA VAL A 57 -13.48 -22.94 -9.50
C VAL A 57 -14.64 -23.83 -9.06
N LEU A 58 -14.81 -24.05 -7.76
CA LEU A 58 -15.91 -24.84 -7.20
C LEU A 58 -17.27 -24.20 -7.46
N HIS A 59 -17.34 -22.87 -7.52
CA HIS A 59 -18.56 -22.11 -7.85
C HIS A 59 -18.76 -21.86 -9.37
N GLY A 60 -18.05 -22.62 -10.22
CA GLY A 60 -18.27 -22.61 -11.67
C GLY A 60 -17.62 -21.45 -12.42
N ARG A 61 -16.71 -20.68 -11.80
CA ARG A 61 -15.96 -19.59 -12.43
C ARG A 61 -14.56 -20.01 -12.90
N GLY A 62 -14.34 -21.32 -13.07
CA GLY A 62 -13.02 -21.84 -13.45
C GLY A 62 -12.44 -21.24 -14.72
N GLU A 63 -13.27 -20.98 -15.72
CA GLU A 63 -12.84 -20.41 -17.01
C GLU A 63 -12.70 -18.87 -17.00
N HIS A 64 -13.11 -18.20 -15.91
CA HIS A 64 -12.90 -16.76 -15.78
C HIS A 64 -11.41 -16.44 -15.63
N VAL A 65 -10.95 -15.37 -16.26
CA VAL A 65 -9.55 -14.95 -16.18
C VAL A 65 -9.24 -14.41 -14.78
N ALA A 66 -8.34 -15.04 -14.06
CA ALA A 66 -7.88 -14.59 -12.75
C ALA A 66 -6.75 -13.56 -12.88
N LEU A 67 -5.76 -13.85 -13.72
CA LEU A 67 -4.61 -12.98 -13.96
C LEU A 67 -4.47 -12.74 -15.45
N ARG A 68 -4.33 -11.49 -15.85
CA ARG A 68 -3.88 -11.10 -17.18
C ARG A 68 -2.47 -10.51 -17.06
N TRP A 69 -1.49 -11.31 -17.43
CA TRP A 69 -0.09 -10.89 -17.43
C TRP A 69 0.27 -10.17 -18.72
N LEU A 70 0.85 -8.99 -18.55
CA LEU A 70 1.36 -8.14 -19.61
C LEU A 70 2.89 -8.16 -19.56
N PRO A 71 3.56 -9.00 -20.36
CA PRO A 71 5.01 -9.04 -20.36
C PRO A 71 5.59 -7.70 -20.85
N ARG A 72 6.89 -7.48 -20.59
CA ARG A 72 7.61 -6.30 -21.13
C ARG A 72 7.45 -6.22 -22.63
N ASP A 73 7.65 -7.36 -23.26
CA ASP A 73 7.56 -7.56 -24.70
C ASP A 73 6.65 -8.75 -24.99
N GLY A 74 5.78 -8.62 -25.98
CA GLY A 74 4.88 -9.68 -26.40
C GLY A 74 3.40 -9.41 -26.13
N ALA A 75 2.57 -10.41 -26.38
CA ALA A 75 1.14 -10.35 -26.21
C ALA A 75 0.74 -10.65 -24.76
N PRO A 76 -0.40 -10.11 -24.28
CA PRO A 76 -0.99 -10.48 -23.00
C PRO A 76 -1.21 -12.00 -22.89
N VAL A 77 -1.01 -12.54 -21.68
CA VAL A 77 -1.24 -13.94 -21.35
C VAL A 77 -2.29 -14.04 -20.27
N ASP A 78 -3.40 -14.68 -20.57
CA ASP A 78 -4.50 -14.91 -19.64
C ASP A 78 -4.29 -16.24 -18.91
N ILE A 79 -4.48 -16.20 -17.59
CA ILE A 79 -4.47 -17.36 -16.70
C ILE A 79 -5.83 -17.42 -16.01
N THR A 80 -6.61 -18.46 -16.33
CA THR A 80 -7.93 -18.65 -15.72
C THR A 80 -7.83 -19.12 -14.27
N TYR A 81 -8.93 -19.01 -13.49
CA TYR A 81 -8.97 -19.54 -12.12
C TYR A 81 -8.69 -21.05 -12.08
N ALA A 82 -9.17 -21.82 -13.06
CA ALA A 82 -8.87 -23.26 -13.15
C ALA A 82 -7.37 -23.52 -13.37
N GLU A 83 -6.74 -22.75 -14.27
CA GLU A 83 -5.30 -22.87 -14.51
C GLU A 83 -4.49 -22.41 -13.30
N LEU A 84 -4.88 -21.31 -12.67
CA LEU A 84 -4.22 -20.81 -11.46
C LEU A 84 -4.34 -21.84 -10.32
N ARG A 85 -5.49 -22.50 -10.17
CA ARG A 85 -5.67 -23.60 -9.20
C ARG A 85 -4.70 -24.74 -9.47
N ARG A 86 -4.58 -25.22 -10.71
CA ARG A 86 -3.64 -26.31 -11.06
C ARG A 86 -2.20 -25.92 -10.78
N ARG A 87 -1.76 -24.72 -11.19
CA ARG A 87 -0.38 -24.26 -10.96
C ARG A 87 -0.07 -24.11 -9.48
N THR A 88 -0.98 -23.52 -8.71
CA THR A 88 -0.80 -23.34 -7.26
C THR A 88 -0.84 -24.66 -6.49
N ASN A 89 -1.63 -25.65 -6.94
CA ASN A 89 -1.63 -27.01 -6.40
C ASN A 89 -0.29 -27.72 -6.65
N ARG A 90 0.26 -27.64 -7.87
CA ARG A 90 1.60 -28.18 -8.17
C ARG A 90 2.68 -27.55 -7.31
N PHE A 91 2.61 -26.22 -7.14
CA PHE A 91 3.57 -25.51 -6.31
C PHE A 91 3.45 -25.93 -4.83
N ALA A 92 2.25 -26.06 -4.29
CA ALA A 92 2.00 -26.55 -2.93
C ALA A 92 2.53 -27.97 -2.73
N ASN A 93 2.27 -28.89 -3.69
CA ASN A 93 2.83 -30.25 -3.68
C ASN A 93 4.35 -30.24 -3.73
N ALA A 94 4.95 -29.44 -4.59
CA ALA A 94 6.40 -29.30 -4.68
C ALA A 94 7.01 -28.86 -3.34
N LEU A 95 6.39 -27.90 -2.65
CA LEU A 95 6.86 -27.44 -1.35
C LEU A 95 6.73 -28.52 -0.25
N ARG A 96 5.55 -29.16 -0.16
CA ARG A 96 5.24 -30.12 0.92
C ARG A 96 5.89 -31.49 0.66
N ASN A 97 5.63 -32.07 -0.50
CA ASN A 97 5.99 -33.45 -0.82
C ASN A 97 7.36 -33.55 -1.50
N GLY A 98 7.73 -32.54 -2.32
CA GLY A 98 9.02 -32.50 -3.01
C GLY A 98 10.16 -32.02 -2.11
N LEU A 99 9.97 -30.91 -1.39
CA LEU A 99 11.01 -30.25 -0.59
C LEU A 99 10.89 -30.52 0.92
N GLY A 100 9.82 -31.16 1.38
CA GLY A 100 9.60 -31.45 2.79
C GLY A 100 9.42 -30.25 3.70
N LEU A 101 8.93 -29.10 3.14
CA LEU A 101 8.63 -27.93 3.94
C LEU A 101 7.40 -28.19 4.81
N ALA A 102 7.46 -27.78 6.07
CA ALA A 102 6.40 -27.96 7.04
C ALA A 102 5.45 -26.77 7.09
N ARG A 103 4.24 -26.96 7.64
CA ARG A 103 3.34 -25.87 7.99
C ARG A 103 4.04 -24.86 8.91
N GLY A 104 3.90 -23.57 8.62
CA GLY A 104 4.56 -22.48 9.33
C GLY A 104 5.99 -22.18 8.89
N ASP A 105 6.62 -23.02 8.04
CA ASP A 105 7.87 -22.68 7.38
C ASP A 105 7.69 -21.41 6.54
N ARG A 106 8.76 -20.63 6.37
CA ARG A 106 8.71 -19.33 5.72
C ARG A 106 9.29 -19.39 4.32
N LEU A 107 8.44 -19.11 3.32
CA LEU A 107 8.84 -18.88 1.94
C LEU A 107 9.03 -17.39 1.69
N PHE A 108 10.24 -16.98 1.39
CA PHE A 108 10.52 -15.63 0.91
C PHE A 108 10.34 -15.57 -0.61
N VAL A 109 9.72 -14.50 -1.10
CA VAL A 109 9.47 -14.30 -2.53
C VAL A 109 10.13 -13.00 -2.99
N LEU A 110 11.10 -13.13 -3.88
CA LEU A 110 11.84 -12.02 -4.50
C LEU A 110 11.86 -12.23 -6.00
N CYS A 111 10.81 -11.80 -6.68
CA CYS A 111 10.62 -11.96 -8.13
C CYS A 111 10.18 -10.64 -8.77
N GLU A 112 10.37 -10.56 -10.09
CA GLU A 112 9.67 -9.59 -10.92
C GLU A 112 8.16 -9.92 -10.93
N ARG A 113 7.34 -9.02 -11.47
CA ARG A 113 5.88 -9.19 -11.59
C ARG A 113 5.54 -10.18 -12.71
N THR A 114 5.82 -11.46 -12.47
CA THR A 114 5.54 -12.57 -13.40
C THR A 114 4.55 -13.56 -12.78
N PRO A 115 3.89 -14.42 -13.55
CA PRO A 115 2.96 -15.41 -13.03
C PRO A 115 3.52 -16.28 -11.92
N GLU A 116 4.82 -16.60 -11.94
CA GLU A 116 5.49 -17.44 -10.94
C GLU A 116 5.46 -16.82 -9.54
N LEU A 117 5.50 -15.48 -9.45
CA LEU A 117 5.34 -14.79 -8.17
C LEU A 117 3.97 -15.08 -7.56
N TYR A 118 2.89 -14.93 -8.34
CA TYR A 118 1.50 -15.14 -7.89
C TYR A 118 1.25 -16.61 -7.54
N VAL A 119 1.72 -17.52 -8.38
CA VAL A 119 1.66 -18.96 -8.16
C VAL A 119 2.43 -19.34 -6.88
N GLY A 120 3.62 -18.77 -6.70
CA GLY A 120 4.45 -19.01 -5.52
C GLY A 120 3.80 -18.57 -4.22
N VAL A 121 3.26 -17.34 -4.20
CA VAL A 121 2.54 -16.79 -3.03
C VAL A 121 1.32 -17.64 -2.68
N LEU A 122 0.44 -17.90 -3.66
CA LEU A 122 -0.81 -18.63 -3.43
C LEU A 122 -0.56 -20.13 -3.13
N GLY A 123 0.38 -20.76 -3.83
CA GLY A 123 0.73 -22.15 -3.57
C GLY A 123 1.36 -22.36 -2.18
N ALA A 124 2.19 -21.45 -1.71
CA ALA A 124 2.75 -21.49 -0.36
C ALA A 124 1.66 -21.32 0.71
N LEU A 125 0.70 -20.41 0.51
CA LEU A 125 -0.45 -20.24 1.41
C LEU A 125 -1.33 -21.49 1.44
N LYS A 126 -1.57 -22.16 0.28
CA LYS A 126 -2.27 -23.46 0.23
C LYS A 126 -1.58 -24.51 1.07
N ALA A 127 -0.27 -24.53 1.02
CA ALA A 127 0.59 -25.47 1.76
C ALA A 127 0.71 -25.13 3.27
N GLY A 128 0.07 -24.04 3.73
CA GLY A 128 0.12 -23.59 5.12
C GLY A 128 1.47 -22.96 5.51
N LEU A 129 2.26 -22.48 4.55
CA LEU A 129 3.49 -21.76 4.81
C LEU A 129 3.19 -20.26 5.07
N VAL A 130 4.13 -19.61 5.76
CA VAL A 130 4.14 -18.15 5.90
C VAL A 130 4.89 -17.53 4.74
N VAL A 131 4.25 -16.64 3.98
CA VAL A 131 4.85 -15.97 2.83
C VAL A 131 5.48 -14.66 3.26
N CYS A 132 6.73 -14.42 2.85
CA CYS A 132 7.49 -13.21 3.14
C CYS A 132 7.84 -12.53 1.81
N PRO A 133 6.97 -11.67 1.26
CA PRO A 133 7.27 -10.97 0.01
C PRO A 133 8.35 -9.91 0.25
N LEU A 134 9.28 -9.80 -0.69
CA LEU A 134 10.35 -8.82 -0.67
C LEU A 134 10.22 -7.89 -1.86
N PHE A 135 10.42 -6.60 -1.61
CA PHE A 135 10.41 -5.59 -2.67
C PHE A 135 11.49 -5.89 -3.72
N SER A 136 11.05 -5.98 -4.97
CA SER A 136 11.88 -6.38 -6.11
C SER A 136 13.14 -5.51 -6.29
N ALA A 137 13.07 -4.25 -5.89
CA ALA A 137 14.18 -3.31 -6.02
C ALA A 137 15.17 -3.30 -4.85
N PHE A 138 15.00 -4.11 -3.79
CA PHE A 138 16.00 -4.20 -2.73
C PHE A 138 17.37 -4.67 -3.27
N GLY A 139 18.44 -4.08 -2.75
CA GLY A 139 19.82 -4.55 -2.98
C GLY A 139 20.15 -5.80 -2.14
N PRO A 140 21.38 -6.34 -2.29
CA PRO A 140 21.81 -7.58 -1.61
C PRO A 140 21.71 -7.52 -0.08
N ASP A 141 22.19 -6.46 0.55
CA ASP A 141 22.22 -6.34 2.01
C ASP A 141 20.82 -6.25 2.64
N PRO A 142 19.90 -5.41 2.13
CA PRO A 142 18.50 -5.42 2.56
C PRO A 142 17.80 -6.78 2.41
N VAL A 143 18.09 -7.51 1.34
CA VAL A 143 17.56 -8.87 1.12
C VAL A 143 18.13 -9.83 2.16
N ARG A 144 19.46 -9.89 2.30
CA ARG A 144 20.16 -10.74 3.28
C ARG A 144 19.61 -10.51 4.70
N MET A 145 19.53 -9.27 5.12
CA MET A 145 19.06 -8.89 6.46
C MET A 145 17.65 -9.41 6.75
N ARG A 146 16.75 -9.33 5.76
CA ARG A 146 15.37 -9.80 5.92
C ARG A 146 15.26 -11.33 5.91
N LEU A 147 16.04 -12.01 5.06
CA LEU A 147 16.15 -13.48 5.07
C LEU A 147 16.65 -13.97 6.43
N GLU A 148 17.64 -13.30 7.02
CA GLU A 148 18.22 -13.63 8.31
C GLU A 148 17.22 -13.37 9.47
N ILE A 149 16.69 -12.15 9.59
CA ILE A 149 15.72 -11.78 10.63
C ILE A 149 14.47 -12.67 10.54
N GLY A 150 13.96 -12.87 9.33
CA GLY A 150 12.78 -13.70 9.10
C GLY A 150 13.05 -15.19 9.11
N GLN A 151 14.30 -15.64 9.31
CA GLN A 151 14.66 -17.07 9.35
C GLN A 151 14.08 -17.82 8.15
N ALA A 152 14.42 -17.38 6.93
CA ALA A 152 13.91 -17.96 5.69
C ALA A 152 14.21 -19.46 5.62
N ASN A 153 13.19 -20.28 5.35
CA ASN A 153 13.37 -21.72 5.11
C ASN A 153 13.55 -22.00 3.62
N ALA A 154 12.85 -21.25 2.78
CA ALA A 154 12.99 -21.27 1.34
C ALA A 154 12.91 -19.87 0.75
N VAL A 155 13.46 -19.68 -0.44
CA VAL A 155 13.30 -18.47 -1.24
C VAL A 155 12.92 -18.82 -2.67
N LEU A 156 11.88 -18.16 -3.21
CA LEU A 156 11.52 -18.17 -4.62
C LEU A 156 12.07 -16.89 -5.25
N THR A 157 12.83 -17.02 -6.32
CA THR A 157 13.47 -15.87 -6.98
C THR A 157 13.71 -16.14 -8.46
N THR A 158 14.00 -15.07 -9.22
CA THR A 158 14.44 -15.18 -10.61
C THR A 158 15.96 -15.39 -10.68
N GLU A 159 16.45 -15.93 -11.79
CA GLU A 159 17.89 -16.17 -12.01
C GLU A 159 18.69 -14.87 -11.84
N SER A 160 18.20 -13.79 -12.43
CA SER A 160 18.82 -12.47 -12.35
C SER A 160 18.92 -11.97 -10.91
N PHE A 161 17.87 -12.13 -10.09
CA PHE A 161 17.87 -11.69 -8.70
C PHE A 161 18.68 -12.64 -7.81
N PHE A 162 18.68 -13.93 -8.10
CA PHE A 162 19.52 -14.88 -7.39
C PHE A 162 20.99 -14.47 -7.45
N HIS A 163 21.54 -14.33 -8.65
CA HIS A 163 22.96 -13.99 -8.81
C HIS A 163 23.33 -12.62 -8.24
N ARG A 164 22.47 -11.64 -8.41
CA ARG A 164 22.76 -10.26 -7.96
C ARG A 164 22.55 -10.05 -6.46
N LYS A 165 21.64 -10.78 -5.80
CA LYS A 165 21.14 -10.40 -4.48
C LYS A 165 21.20 -11.48 -3.41
N ILE A 166 21.26 -12.77 -3.78
CA ILE A 166 21.11 -13.90 -2.85
C ILE A 166 22.34 -14.79 -2.83
N GLU A 167 22.90 -15.14 -3.98
CA GLU A 167 23.92 -16.16 -4.16
C GLU A 167 25.08 -16.05 -3.14
N LYS A 168 25.64 -14.85 -2.96
CA LYS A 168 26.76 -14.62 -2.05
C LYS A 168 26.40 -14.80 -0.58
N SER A 169 25.17 -14.52 -0.21
CA SER A 169 24.71 -14.58 1.19
C SER A 169 24.05 -15.89 1.56
N ALA A 170 23.54 -16.66 0.60
CA ALA A 170 22.84 -17.92 0.86
C ALA A 170 23.62 -18.90 1.76
N PRO A 171 24.93 -19.13 1.55
CA PRO A 171 25.70 -20.05 2.41
C PRO A 171 25.81 -19.59 3.87
N SER A 172 25.59 -18.30 4.16
CA SER A 172 25.67 -17.74 5.53
C SER A 172 24.31 -17.73 6.25
N LEU A 173 23.23 -18.22 5.64
CA LEU A 173 21.88 -18.23 6.18
C LEU A 173 21.51 -19.65 6.67
N PRO A 174 21.67 -19.97 7.96
CA PRO A 174 21.55 -21.33 8.45
C PRO A 174 20.14 -21.91 8.37
N SER A 175 19.10 -21.06 8.34
CA SER A 175 17.71 -21.49 8.19
C SER A 175 17.30 -21.77 6.74
N LEU A 176 18.04 -21.25 5.75
CA LEU A 176 17.73 -21.35 4.33
C LEU A 176 18.10 -22.73 3.78
N ARG A 177 17.10 -23.56 3.56
CA ARG A 177 17.26 -24.94 3.07
C ARG A 177 17.13 -25.06 1.55
N HIS A 178 16.30 -24.21 0.94
CA HIS A 178 15.94 -24.31 -0.46
C HIS A 178 15.96 -22.95 -1.16
N VAL A 179 16.52 -22.91 -2.37
CA VAL A 179 16.47 -21.78 -3.28
C VAL A 179 15.79 -22.25 -4.56
N LEU A 180 14.60 -21.70 -4.81
CA LEU A 180 13.78 -21.98 -5.98
C LEU A 180 14.00 -20.86 -6.99
N VAL A 181 14.71 -21.16 -8.06
CA VAL A 181 15.00 -20.21 -9.14
C VAL A 181 14.04 -20.49 -10.30
N THR A 182 13.31 -19.46 -10.76
CA THR A 182 12.40 -19.58 -11.92
C THR A 182 13.16 -20.04 -13.17
N GLY A 183 12.47 -20.79 -14.03
CA GLY A 183 13.04 -21.37 -15.23
C GLY A 183 13.21 -22.91 -15.13
N PRO A 184 14.07 -23.53 -15.94
CA PRO A 184 14.04 -24.98 -16.18
C PRO A 184 14.11 -25.89 -14.95
N SER A 185 14.78 -25.45 -13.88
CA SER A 185 14.88 -26.23 -12.64
C SER A 185 13.55 -26.26 -11.89
N LEU A 186 12.93 -25.10 -11.71
CA LEU A 186 11.60 -24.98 -11.10
C LEU A 186 10.55 -25.67 -11.95
N ASP A 187 10.58 -25.44 -13.27
CA ASP A 187 9.62 -26.04 -14.21
C ASP A 187 9.60 -27.56 -14.14
N ARG A 188 10.77 -28.20 -14.02
CA ARG A 188 10.89 -29.65 -13.85
C ARG A 188 10.27 -30.10 -12.52
N LEU A 189 10.60 -29.41 -11.43
CA LEU A 189 10.03 -29.70 -10.10
C LEU A 189 8.49 -29.63 -10.11
N LEU A 190 7.94 -28.60 -10.78
CA LEU A 190 6.50 -28.42 -10.89
C LEU A 190 5.84 -29.41 -11.86
N ALA A 191 6.52 -29.83 -12.92
CA ALA A 191 6.01 -30.83 -13.87
C ALA A 191 5.87 -32.23 -13.23
N GLU A 192 6.74 -32.56 -12.29
CA GLU A 192 6.70 -33.83 -11.53
C GLU A 192 5.65 -33.80 -10.40
N ALA A 193 5.16 -32.61 -9.98
CA ALA A 193 4.20 -32.46 -8.91
C ALA A 193 2.75 -32.63 -9.40
N SER A 194 1.90 -33.27 -8.59
CA SER A 194 0.46 -33.41 -8.84
C SER A 194 -0.23 -32.03 -8.88
N ASP A 195 -1.19 -31.87 -9.76
CA ASP A 195 -2.08 -30.70 -9.81
C ASP A 195 -3.33 -30.84 -8.95
N GLU A 196 -3.43 -31.91 -8.18
CA GLU A 196 -4.41 -32.08 -7.10
C GLU A 196 -3.71 -31.89 -5.76
N PHE A 197 -4.25 -31.03 -4.91
CA PHE A 197 -3.73 -30.76 -3.57
C PHE A 197 -4.87 -30.52 -2.58
N ALA A 198 -4.86 -31.22 -1.45
CA ALA A 198 -5.75 -30.92 -0.34
C ALA A 198 -5.20 -29.68 0.39
N VAL A 199 -5.93 -28.57 0.29
CA VAL A 199 -5.52 -27.31 0.92
C VAL A 199 -5.37 -27.51 2.42
N GLU A 200 -4.27 -27.03 2.99
CA GLU A 200 -4.00 -27.13 4.43
C GLU A 200 -5.09 -26.41 5.23
N PRO A 201 -5.76 -27.09 6.18
CA PRO A 201 -6.83 -26.48 6.98
C PRO A 201 -6.24 -25.55 8.05
N THR A 202 -5.74 -24.41 7.61
CA THR A 202 -5.22 -23.35 8.50
C THR A 202 -6.34 -22.74 9.32
N ARG A 203 -6.05 -22.42 10.59
CA ARG A 203 -6.98 -21.65 11.43
C ARG A 203 -6.90 -20.15 11.08
N PRO A 204 -7.96 -19.36 11.31
CA PRO A 204 -7.91 -17.91 11.08
C PRO A 204 -6.74 -17.20 11.79
N GLY A 205 -6.27 -17.73 12.94
CA GLY A 205 -5.13 -17.18 13.69
C GLY A 205 -3.76 -17.66 13.24
N ASP A 206 -3.66 -18.61 12.31
CA ASP A 206 -2.37 -19.09 11.82
C ASP A 206 -1.69 -18.08 10.91
N GLY A 207 -0.35 -18.05 10.97
CA GLY A 207 0.47 -17.14 10.18
C GLY A 207 0.28 -17.32 8.67
N SER A 208 0.09 -16.24 7.96
CA SER A 208 -0.04 -16.22 6.49
C SER A 208 1.05 -15.37 5.84
N PHE A 209 1.29 -14.17 6.35
CA PHE A 209 2.29 -13.26 5.79
C PHE A 209 3.20 -12.69 6.87
N LEU A 210 4.45 -12.42 6.48
CA LEU A 210 5.42 -11.65 7.24
C LEU A 210 5.86 -10.46 6.37
N HIS A 211 5.36 -9.27 6.67
CA HIS A 211 5.70 -8.04 5.95
C HIS A 211 6.76 -7.23 6.68
N PHE A 212 7.85 -6.93 6.01
CA PHE A 212 8.89 -6.07 6.58
C PHE A 212 8.61 -4.59 6.31
N THR A 213 8.61 -3.80 7.39
CA THR A 213 8.52 -2.34 7.32
C THR A 213 9.87 -1.70 7.65
N SER A 214 10.10 -0.49 7.12
CA SER A 214 11.25 0.32 7.51
C SER A 214 11.07 0.82 8.94
N GLY A 215 11.92 0.41 9.85
CA GLY A 215 11.92 0.96 11.21
C GLY A 215 12.52 2.37 11.24
N THR A 216 12.00 3.25 12.11
CA THR A 216 12.61 4.57 12.41
C THR A 216 14.05 4.43 12.95
N THR A 217 14.41 3.26 13.47
CA THR A 217 15.72 2.90 14.00
C THR A 217 16.67 2.27 12.97
N GLY A 218 16.28 2.16 11.70
CA GLY A 218 17.10 1.59 10.63
C GLY A 218 17.02 0.06 10.50
N THR A 219 16.58 -0.69 11.52
CA THR A 219 16.41 -2.15 11.43
C THR A 219 15.00 -2.49 10.97
N PRO A 220 14.82 -3.33 9.92
CA PRO A 220 13.52 -3.75 9.46
C PRO A 220 12.74 -4.50 10.55
N LYS A 221 11.40 -4.28 10.58
CA LYS A 221 10.48 -4.98 11.48
C LYS A 221 9.60 -5.91 10.66
N GLY A 222 9.51 -7.16 11.04
CA GLY A 222 8.60 -8.11 10.42
C GLY A 222 7.24 -8.12 11.11
N ALA A 223 6.23 -7.50 10.52
CA ALA A 223 4.85 -7.55 10.99
C ALA A 223 4.19 -8.87 10.58
N MET A 224 3.68 -9.62 11.56
CA MET A 224 3.08 -10.93 11.35
C MET A 224 1.58 -10.82 11.11
N HIS A 225 1.09 -11.40 10.01
CA HIS A 225 -0.33 -11.47 9.64
C HIS A 225 -0.82 -12.91 9.57
N VAL A 226 -2.14 -13.06 9.60
CA VAL A 226 -2.82 -14.35 9.75
C VAL A 226 -3.82 -14.60 8.62
N HIS A 227 -4.24 -15.86 8.43
CA HIS A 227 -5.22 -16.24 7.42
C HIS A 227 -6.58 -15.52 7.60
N GLY A 228 -6.95 -15.17 8.83
CA GLY A 228 -8.16 -14.36 9.12
C GLY A 228 -8.21 -13.00 8.43
N ALA A 229 -7.07 -12.49 7.95
CA ALA A 229 -7.02 -11.26 7.16
C ALA A 229 -7.85 -11.34 5.87
N ALA A 230 -8.14 -12.55 5.34
CA ALA A 230 -9.02 -12.74 4.19
C ALA A 230 -10.38 -12.06 4.37
N VAL A 231 -10.96 -12.13 5.57
CA VAL A 231 -12.25 -11.51 5.90
C VAL A 231 -12.21 -10.01 5.71
N MET A 232 -11.15 -9.37 6.18
CA MET A 232 -11.00 -7.92 6.02
C MET A 232 -10.64 -7.54 4.57
N HIS A 233 -9.77 -8.30 3.90
CA HIS A 233 -9.44 -8.04 2.51
C HIS A 233 -10.67 -8.16 1.62
N TYR A 234 -11.54 -9.13 1.89
CA TYR A 234 -12.83 -9.26 1.22
C TYR A 234 -13.74 -8.04 1.50
N ALA A 235 -13.99 -7.72 2.77
CA ALA A 235 -14.84 -6.59 3.14
C ALA A 235 -14.32 -5.26 2.57
N THR A 236 -13.02 -5.02 2.63
CA THR A 236 -12.44 -3.74 2.17
C THR A 236 -12.27 -3.69 0.65
N GLY A 237 -12.04 -4.81 -0.02
CA GLY A 237 -12.16 -4.91 -1.48
C GLY A 237 -13.58 -4.55 -1.95
N LYS A 238 -14.60 -5.07 -1.26
CA LYS A 238 -16.02 -4.78 -1.51
C LYS A 238 -16.37 -3.30 -1.25
N TYR A 239 -16.00 -2.76 -0.09
CA TYR A 239 -16.49 -1.45 0.35
C TYR A 239 -15.57 -0.28 0.00
N ALA A 240 -14.26 -0.44 0.06
CA ALA A 240 -13.31 0.64 -0.24
C ALA A 240 -12.94 0.72 -1.71
N LEU A 241 -12.78 -0.41 -2.39
CA LEU A 241 -12.42 -0.49 -3.80
C LEU A 241 -13.61 -0.79 -4.70
N ASP A 242 -14.78 -1.04 -4.12
CA ASP A 242 -16.03 -1.33 -4.83
C ASP A 242 -15.90 -2.46 -5.86
N LEU A 243 -15.17 -3.53 -5.52
CA LEU A 243 -14.91 -4.63 -6.43
C LEU A 243 -16.15 -5.48 -6.67
N HIS A 244 -16.44 -5.75 -7.94
CA HIS A 244 -17.49 -6.65 -8.42
C HIS A 244 -16.87 -7.77 -9.26
N PRO A 245 -17.44 -8.98 -9.31
CA PRO A 245 -16.82 -10.13 -9.96
C PRO A 245 -16.45 -9.95 -11.45
N GLU A 246 -17.09 -9.02 -12.13
CA GLU A 246 -16.86 -8.75 -13.57
C GLU A 246 -15.84 -7.62 -13.82
N ASP A 247 -15.25 -7.08 -12.76
CA ASP A 247 -14.25 -6.01 -12.90
C ASP A 247 -12.94 -6.53 -13.48
N VAL A 248 -12.29 -5.65 -14.23
CA VAL A 248 -10.86 -5.74 -14.54
C VAL A 248 -10.13 -4.76 -13.62
N PHE A 249 -9.40 -5.31 -12.69
CA PHE A 249 -8.73 -4.57 -11.63
C PHE A 249 -7.23 -4.45 -11.89
N TRP A 250 -6.69 -3.28 -11.67
CA TRP A 250 -5.25 -3.07 -11.77
C TRP A 250 -4.68 -2.38 -10.54
N CYS A 251 -3.88 -3.11 -9.78
CA CYS A 251 -3.05 -2.57 -8.71
C CYS A 251 -1.62 -2.40 -9.20
N THR A 252 -1.09 -1.19 -9.16
CA THR A 252 0.27 -0.89 -9.65
C THR A 252 1.35 -1.02 -8.57
N ALA A 253 0.98 -1.32 -7.33
CA ALA A 253 1.94 -1.52 -6.24
C ALA A 253 2.77 -2.81 -6.46
N ASP A 254 4.06 -2.73 -6.12
CA ASP A 254 4.93 -3.92 -6.15
C ASP A 254 4.44 -4.97 -5.14
N PRO A 255 4.30 -6.25 -5.54
CA PRO A 255 3.87 -7.34 -4.66
C PRO A 255 4.78 -7.59 -3.45
N GLY A 256 5.99 -7.07 -3.44
CA GLY A 256 6.90 -7.08 -2.29
C GLY A 256 6.51 -6.11 -1.17
N TRP A 257 5.56 -5.21 -1.42
CA TRP A 257 4.94 -4.36 -0.40
C TRP A 257 3.58 -4.90 0.02
N VAL A 258 3.16 -4.55 1.23
CA VAL A 258 1.86 -4.99 1.77
C VAL A 258 0.69 -4.61 0.86
N THR A 259 0.71 -3.45 0.21
CA THR A 259 -0.33 -3.04 -0.75
C THR A 259 -0.39 -3.98 -1.95
N GLY A 260 0.74 -4.28 -2.55
CA GLY A 260 0.80 -5.19 -3.71
C GLY A 260 0.40 -6.62 -3.36
N THR A 261 0.68 -7.08 -2.14
CA THR A 261 0.23 -8.40 -1.68
C THR A 261 -1.26 -8.40 -1.32
N SER A 262 -1.69 -7.48 -0.44
CA SER A 262 -3.07 -7.48 0.08
C SER A 262 -4.10 -7.09 -0.97
N TYR A 263 -3.79 -6.09 -1.80
CA TYR A 263 -4.72 -5.55 -2.81
C TYR A 263 -4.26 -5.76 -4.26
N GLY A 264 -3.04 -6.24 -4.49
CA GLY A 264 -2.61 -6.69 -5.82
C GLY A 264 -2.79 -8.19 -6.04
N ILE A 265 -2.86 -8.99 -4.96
CA ILE A 265 -3.03 -10.44 -5.03
C ILE A 265 -4.30 -10.87 -4.31
N VAL A 266 -4.38 -10.68 -2.98
CA VAL A 266 -5.40 -11.31 -2.14
C VAL A 266 -6.80 -10.75 -2.41
N ALA A 267 -7.03 -9.46 -2.15
CA ALA A 267 -8.36 -8.87 -2.24
C ALA A 267 -9.02 -9.03 -3.62
N PRO A 268 -8.36 -8.73 -4.76
CA PRO A 268 -9.00 -8.91 -6.06
C PRO A 268 -9.36 -10.37 -6.34
N LEU A 269 -8.49 -11.31 -6.02
CA LEU A 269 -8.76 -12.73 -6.22
C LEU A 269 -9.88 -13.23 -5.30
N LEU A 270 -10.01 -12.72 -4.06
CA LEU A 270 -11.18 -13.01 -3.20
C LEU A 270 -12.51 -12.59 -3.86
N HIS A 271 -12.52 -11.56 -4.69
CA HIS A 271 -13.70 -11.07 -5.41
C HIS A 271 -13.93 -11.75 -6.76
N GLY A 272 -13.04 -12.62 -7.20
CA GLY A 272 -13.17 -13.31 -8.49
C GLY A 272 -13.01 -12.41 -9.71
N VAL A 273 -12.32 -11.27 -9.57
CA VAL A 273 -12.06 -10.32 -10.67
C VAL A 273 -10.90 -10.76 -11.56
N THR A 274 -10.75 -10.14 -12.73
CA THR A 274 -9.55 -10.25 -13.53
C THR A 274 -8.53 -9.22 -13.04
N SER A 275 -7.36 -9.67 -12.57
CA SER A 275 -6.26 -8.80 -12.14
C SER A 275 -5.23 -8.59 -13.23
N ILE A 276 -4.93 -7.34 -13.56
CA ILE A 276 -3.82 -6.98 -14.47
C ILE A 276 -2.49 -7.08 -13.73
N VAL A 277 -1.55 -7.77 -14.35
CA VAL A 277 -0.16 -7.93 -13.89
C VAL A 277 0.77 -7.35 -14.94
N ASP A 278 1.20 -6.11 -14.78
CA ASP A 278 2.14 -5.46 -15.71
C ASP A 278 3.58 -5.68 -15.23
N GLU A 279 4.38 -6.37 -16.05
CA GLU A 279 5.79 -6.67 -15.74
C GLU A 279 6.70 -5.46 -15.93
N ALA A 280 6.33 -4.53 -16.80
CA ALA A 280 7.20 -3.42 -17.16
C ALA A 280 7.34 -2.38 -16.05
N ASP A 281 8.41 -1.60 -16.13
CA ASP A 281 8.59 -0.41 -15.31
C ASP A 281 7.59 0.67 -15.71
N PHE A 282 7.45 1.70 -14.89
CA PHE A 282 6.55 2.82 -15.16
C PHE A 282 6.90 3.50 -16.50
N ASP A 283 5.91 3.55 -17.38
CA ASP A 283 5.87 4.37 -18.57
C ASP A 283 4.47 4.94 -18.77
N ALA A 284 4.36 6.27 -18.89
CA ALA A 284 3.06 6.95 -18.89
C ALA A 284 2.18 6.54 -20.09
N GLU A 285 2.78 6.41 -21.29
CA GLU A 285 2.08 5.96 -22.51
C GLU A 285 1.57 4.53 -22.36
N ARG A 286 2.42 3.62 -21.88
CA ARG A 286 2.06 2.22 -21.61
C ARG A 286 0.92 2.14 -20.60
N TRP A 287 0.94 2.97 -19.55
CA TRP A 287 -0.10 2.93 -18.50
C TRP A 287 -1.46 3.37 -19.03
N TYR A 288 -1.51 4.45 -19.83
CA TYR A 288 -2.77 4.85 -20.45
C TYR A 288 -3.27 3.82 -21.45
N ARG A 289 -2.38 3.21 -22.23
CA ARG A 289 -2.71 2.12 -23.13
C ARG A 289 -3.25 0.88 -22.38
N ILE A 290 -2.69 0.52 -21.23
CA ILE A 290 -3.22 -0.55 -20.38
C ILE A 290 -4.64 -0.23 -19.90
N LEU A 291 -4.88 0.97 -19.38
CA LEU A 291 -6.21 1.39 -18.93
C LEU A 291 -7.25 1.28 -20.05
N GLU A 292 -6.88 1.64 -21.27
CA GLU A 292 -7.75 1.59 -22.45
C GLU A 292 -7.92 0.17 -23.00
N GLU A 293 -6.81 -0.46 -23.44
CA GLU A 293 -6.83 -1.73 -24.16
C GLU A 293 -7.23 -2.92 -23.30
N GLN A 294 -6.86 -2.92 -22.01
CA GLN A 294 -7.23 -3.99 -21.10
C GLN A 294 -8.59 -3.76 -20.44
N SER A 295 -9.28 -2.68 -20.81
CA SER A 295 -10.60 -2.35 -20.28
C SER A 295 -10.65 -2.29 -18.75
N VAL A 296 -9.63 -1.71 -18.13
CA VAL A 296 -9.54 -1.58 -16.67
C VAL A 296 -10.74 -0.80 -16.13
N SER A 297 -11.45 -1.38 -15.18
CA SER A 297 -12.62 -0.77 -14.56
C SER A 297 -12.33 -0.15 -13.19
N VAL A 298 -11.40 -0.73 -12.45
CA VAL A 298 -10.95 -0.24 -11.15
C VAL A 298 -9.42 -0.16 -11.14
N TRP A 299 -8.90 1.02 -10.86
CA TRP A 299 -7.47 1.28 -10.83
C TRP A 299 -7.01 1.72 -9.45
N TYR A 300 -6.05 1.00 -8.86
CA TYR A 300 -5.48 1.26 -7.54
C TYR A 300 -3.99 1.54 -7.64
N THR A 301 -3.58 2.77 -7.31
CA THR A 301 -2.21 3.23 -7.56
C THR A 301 -1.69 4.12 -6.42
N ALA A 302 -0.45 4.61 -6.55
CA ALA A 302 0.17 5.47 -5.55
C ALA A 302 0.15 6.95 -5.98
N PRO A 303 0.10 7.92 -5.04
CA PRO A 303 0.20 9.35 -5.33
C PRO A 303 1.41 9.72 -6.16
N THR A 304 2.54 9.07 -5.93
CA THR A 304 3.76 9.28 -6.73
C THR A 304 3.55 8.95 -8.20
N ALA A 305 2.92 7.82 -8.53
CA ALA A 305 2.62 7.46 -9.91
C ALA A 305 1.67 8.48 -10.56
N ILE A 306 0.67 8.95 -9.81
CA ILE A 306 -0.24 10.02 -10.26
C ILE A 306 0.55 11.29 -10.58
N ARG A 307 1.46 11.72 -9.69
CA ARG A 307 2.31 12.89 -9.93
C ARG A 307 3.21 12.72 -11.17
N MET A 308 3.72 11.52 -11.43
CA MET A 308 4.48 11.22 -12.64
C MET A 308 3.62 11.38 -13.90
N LEU A 309 2.36 10.92 -13.88
CA LEU A 309 1.40 11.12 -14.97
C LEU A 309 1.03 12.60 -15.14
N MET A 310 0.83 13.33 -14.04
CA MET A 310 0.61 14.79 -14.07
C MET A 310 1.79 15.52 -14.73
N LYS A 311 3.02 15.08 -14.43
CA LYS A 311 4.26 15.63 -15.02
C LYS A 311 4.39 15.31 -16.51
N ALA A 312 3.93 14.15 -16.95
CA ALA A 312 3.89 13.78 -18.37
C ALA A 312 2.94 14.66 -19.19
N GLY A 313 1.98 15.30 -18.52
CA GLY A 313 1.04 16.24 -19.12
C GLY A 313 -0.33 15.64 -19.45
N PRO A 314 -1.38 16.50 -19.50
CA PRO A 314 -2.74 16.04 -19.73
C PRO A 314 -3.01 15.60 -21.18
N GLU A 315 -2.20 16.05 -22.13
CA GLU A 315 -2.41 15.75 -23.55
C GLU A 315 -2.23 14.27 -23.85
N LEU A 316 -1.27 13.65 -23.18
CA LEU A 316 -1.04 12.22 -23.30
C LEU A 316 -2.28 11.42 -22.86
N ALA A 317 -2.86 11.75 -21.70
CA ALA A 317 -4.08 11.10 -21.23
C ALA A 317 -5.28 11.32 -22.15
N ARG A 318 -5.41 12.52 -22.74
CA ARG A 318 -6.51 12.88 -23.67
C ARG A 318 -6.43 12.18 -25.01
N ALA A 319 -5.26 11.62 -25.38
CA ALA A 319 -5.10 10.80 -26.58
C ALA A 319 -5.77 9.42 -26.42
N HIS A 320 -6.09 9.03 -25.18
CA HIS A 320 -6.70 7.74 -24.82
C HIS A 320 -8.16 7.90 -24.37
N ARG A 321 -8.88 6.78 -24.35
CA ARG A 321 -10.27 6.70 -23.86
C ARG A 321 -10.40 5.58 -22.83
N PHE A 322 -11.08 5.85 -21.73
CA PHE A 322 -11.22 4.92 -20.61
C PHE A 322 -12.70 4.54 -20.37
N PRO A 323 -13.39 3.90 -21.35
CA PRO A 323 -14.85 3.72 -21.29
C PRO A 323 -15.31 2.79 -20.17
N LYS A 324 -14.41 1.95 -19.65
CA LYS A 324 -14.70 1.01 -18.56
C LYS A 324 -14.23 1.50 -17.20
N LEU A 325 -13.32 2.46 -17.16
CA LEU A 325 -12.78 2.97 -15.90
C LEU A 325 -13.89 3.70 -15.12
N ARG A 326 -14.23 3.16 -13.96
CA ARG A 326 -15.31 3.66 -13.10
C ARG A 326 -14.85 4.10 -11.72
N PHE A 327 -13.68 3.64 -11.28
CA PHE A 327 -13.14 3.97 -9.98
C PHE A 327 -11.61 4.04 -9.99
N ILE A 328 -11.08 5.08 -9.37
CA ILE A 328 -9.64 5.27 -9.18
C ILE A 328 -9.39 5.48 -7.70
N ALA A 329 -8.54 4.64 -7.09
CA ALA A 329 -8.14 4.78 -5.70
C ALA A 329 -6.62 4.96 -5.57
N SER A 330 -6.20 5.61 -4.49
CA SER A 330 -4.80 5.93 -4.20
C SER A 330 -4.43 5.57 -2.76
N VAL A 331 -3.17 5.17 -2.56
CA VAL A 331 -2.67 4.70 -1.27
C VAL A 331 -1.15 4.84 -1.12
N GLY A 332 -0.70 4.77 0.12
CA GLY A 332 0.73 4.65 0.51
C GLY A 332 1.38 5.96 0.89
N GLU A 333 0.83 7.06 0.44
CA GLU A 333 1.22 8.43 0.78
C GLU A 333 -0.04 9.29 0.83
N PRO A 334 -0.02 10.44 1.53
CA PRO A 334 -1.13 11.39 1.45
C PRO A 334 -1.32 11.89 0.01
N LEU A 335 -2.57 11.95 -0.44
CA LEU A 335 -2.94 12.44 -1.76
C LEU A 335 -3.24 13.94 -1.72
N ASN A 336 -2.48 14.72 -2.46
CA ASN A 336 -2.70 16.16 -2.55
C ASN A 336 -4.03 16.50 -3.26
N PRO A 337 -4.74 17.57 -2.85
CA PRO A 337 -5.98 18.00 -3.49
C PRO A 337 -5.86 18.19 -5.01
N GLU A 338 -4.72 18.69 -5.49
CA GLU A 338 -4.44 18.91 -6.91
C GLU A 338 -4.52 17.61 -7.72
N ALA A 339 -4.03 16.50 -7.16
CA ALA A 339 -4.08 15.19 -7.81
C ALA A 339 -5.52 14.67 -7.92
N VAL A 340 -6.34 14.92 -6.90
CA VAL A 340 -7.77 14.57 -6.93
C VAL A 340 -8.49 15.33 -8.05
N TRP A 341 -8.25 16.64 -8.15
CA TRP A 341 -8.82 17.48 -9.19
C TRP A 341 -8.27 17.16 -10.58
N TRP A 342 -6.98 16.82 -10.67
CA TRP A 342 -6.39 16.40 -11.94
C TRP A 342 -7.09 15.13 -12.47
N GLY A 343 -7.36 14.15 -11.62
CA GLY A 343 -8.15 12.98 -11.99
C GLY A 343 -9.52 13.37 -12.55
N GLN A 344 -10.23 14.27 -11.86
CA GLN A 344 -11.54 14.77 -12.31
C GLN A 344 -11.48 15.48 -13.66
N ASP A 345 -10.47 16.32 -13.87
CA ASP A 345 -10.37 17.17 -15.08
C ASP A 345 -9.80 16.42 -16.29
N VAL A 346 -8.94 15.45 -16.07
CA VAL A 346 -8.16 14.76 -17.13
C VAL A 346 -8.69 13.36 -17.42
N LEU A 347 -9.06 12.61 -16.37
CA LEU A 347 -9.57 11.23 -16.49
C LEU A 347 -11.10 11.15 -16.37
N GLY A 348 -11.77 12.24 -16.03
CA GLY A 348 -13.21 12.29 -15.83
C GLY A 348 -13.69 11.73 -14.49
N LEU A 349 -12.78 11.31 -13.62
CA LEU A 349 -13.06 10.69 -12.32
C LEU A 349 -12.15 11.28 -11.23
N PRO A 350 -12.67 11.62 -10.05
CA PRO A 350 -11.82 12.00 -8.94
C PRO A 350 -11.02 10.80 -8.46
N ILE A 351 -9.82 11.06 -7.95
CA ILE A 351 -9.00 10.00 -7.33
C ILE A 351 -9.37 9.93 -5.85
N HIS A 352 -9.70 8.73 -5.39
CA HIS A 352 -10.18 8.47 -4.03
C HIS A 352 -9.02 8.05 -3.13
N ASP A 353 -8.64 8.90 -2.20
CA ASP A 353 -7.61 8.55 -1.21
C ASP A 353 -8.15 7.57 -0.17
N ASN A 354 -7.27 6.71 0.33
CA ASN A 354 -7.54 5.86 1.48
C ASN A 354 -6.30 5.74 2.37
N TRP A 355 -6.53 5.40 3.63
CA TRP A 355 -5.48 5.29 4.64
C TRP A 355 -5.52 3.93 5.33
N TRP A 356 -4.35 3.34 5.44
CA TRP A 356 -4.06 2.15 6.22
C TRP A 356 -2.54 1.96 6.36
N GLN A 357 -2.13 1.01 7.17
CA GLN A 357 -0.72 0.70 7.44
C GLN A 357 -0.46 -0.79 7.27
N THR A 358 0.80 -1.18 7.18
CA THR A 358 1.19 -2.61 7.23
C THR A 358 0.61 -3.27 8.48
N GLU A 359 0.68 -2.61 9.62
CA GLU A 359 0.19 -3.07 10.91
C GLU A 359 -1.34 -3.24 10.95
N THR A 360 -2.08 -2.44 10.20
CA THR A 360 -3.54 -2.62 10.11
C THR A 360 -3.92 -3.78 9.18
N GLY A 361 -3.07 -4.14 8.24
CA GLY A 361 -3.25 -5.25 7.31
C GLY A 361 -4.32 -5.03 6.25
N GLY A 362 -5.08 -3.94 6.32
CA GLY A 362 -6.13 -3.61 5.36
C GLY A 362 -6.60 -2.17 5.50
N ILE A 363 -7.40 -1.71 4.52
CA ILE A 363 -7.91 -0.33 4.45
C ILE A 363 -8.83 -0.04 5.63
N MET A 364 -8.54 1.05 6.36
CA MET A 364 -9.29 1.47 7.54
C MET A 364 -10.18 2.67 7.27
N ILE A 365 -9.67 3.64 6.54
CA ILE A 365 -10.34 4.91 6.22
C ILE A 365 -10.28 5.10 4.71
N ALA A 366 -11.40 5.43 4.07
CA ALA A 366 -11.44 5.60 2.62
C ALA A 366 -12.48 6.61 2.17
N ASN A 367 -12.21 7.24 1.02
CA ASN A 367 -13.20 7.85 0.18
C ASN A 367 -13.83 6.75 -0.70
N THR A 368 -15.09 6.42 -0.46
CA THR A 368 -15.78 5.35 -1.21
C THR A 368 -16.43 5.87 -2.49
N VAL A 369 -16.82 4.97 -3.40
CA VAL A 369 -17.32 5.35 -4.73
C VAL A 369 -18.56 6.23 -4.71
N ALA A 370 -19.47 6.02 -3.75
CA ALA A 370 -20.74 6.74 -3.63
C ALA A 370 -20.68 7.96 -2.69
N MET A 371 -19.57 8.16 -2.00
CA MET A 371 -19.41 9.24 -1.02
C MET A 371 -18.86 10.50 -1.68
N ASP A 372 -19.34 11.68 -1.27
CA ASP A 372 -18.73 12.94 -1.67
C ASP A 372 -17.24 12.96 -1.34
N VAL A 373 -16.42 13.45 -2.26
CA VAL A 373 -14.97 13.53 -2.06
C VAL A 373 -14.59 14.92 -1.58
N LYS A 374 -13.95 15.00 -0.44
CA LYS A 374 -13.25 16.21 0.03
C LYS A 374 -11.77 16.09 -0.34
N PRO A 375 -11.29 16.79 -1.40
CA PRO A 375 -9.92 16.65 -1.87
C PRO A 375 -8.88 16.91 -0.78
N GLY A 376 -7.98 15.94 -0.56
CA GLY A 376 -6.98 15.95 0.50
C GLY A 376 -7.40 15.22 1.79
N SER A 377 -8.66 14.80 1.92
CA SER A 377 -9.08 13.95 3.03
C SER A 377 -8.81 12.46 2.75
N MET A 378 -8.53 11.70 3.79
CA MET A 378 -8.46 10.23 3.73
C MET A 378 -9.85 9.58 3.58
N GLY A 379 -10.94 10.35 3.72
CA GLY A 379 -12.30 9.85 3.73
C GLY A 379 -12.83 9.57 5.13
N LYS A 380 -13.68 8.55 5.26
CA LYS A 380 -14.32 8.13 6.52
C LYS A 380 -13.92 6.70 6.89
N PRO A 381 -13.92 6.34 8.19
CA PRO A 381 -13.71 4.96 8.61
C PRO A 381 -14.72 4.03 7.93
N LEU A 382 -14.24 2.88 7.46
CA LEU A 382 -15.09 1.85 6.84
C LEU A 382 -16.02 1.19 7.89
N PRO A 383 -17.09 0.51 7.46
CA PRO A 383 -17.87 -0.33 8.37
C PRO A 383 -16.99 -1.33 9.13
N GLY A 384 -17.22 -1.50 10.43
CA GLY A 384 -16.39 -2.33 11.32
C GLY A 384 -15.09 -1.70 11.80
N VAL A 385 -14.79 -0.46 11.39
CA VAL A 385 -13.61 0.29 11.85
C VAL A 385 -14.06 1.42 12.78
N GLU A 386 -13.58 1.38 14.04
CA GLU A 386 -13.76 2.45 15.01
C GLU A 386 -12.45 3.25 15.09
N ALA A 387 -12.47 4.47 14.55
CA ALA A 387 -11.34 5.38 14.56
C ALA A 387 -11.64 6.60 15.44
N CYS A 388 -10.64 7.08 16.16
CA CYS A 388 -10.72 8.31 16.97
C CYS A 388 -9.40 9.08 16.91
N ILE A 389 -9.46 10.34 17.32
CA ILE A 389 -8.28 11.17 17.54
C ILE A 389 -8.01 11.15 19.05
N VAL A 390 -6.75 10.96 19.43
CA VAL A 390 -6.34 10.93 20.83
C VAL A 390 -5.19 11.90 21.11
N ALA A 391 -5.17 12.41 22.35
CA ALA A 391 -4.06 13.16 22.90
C ALA A 391 -3.33 12.32 23.95
N ARG A 392 -1.99 12.22 23.84
CA ARG A 392 -1.16 11.55 24.86
C ARG A 392 -1.03 12.41 26.10
N LYS A 393 -1.20 11.82 27.26
CA LYS A 393 -0.98 12.45 28.56
C LYS A 393 0.46 12.20 29.06
N PRO A 394 0.95 13.01 30.01
CA PRO A 394 2.30 12.83 30.57
C PRO A 394 2.53 11.46 31.25
N ASP A 395 1.49 10.83 31.73
CA ASP A 395 1.51 9.50 32.37
C ASP A 395 1.54 8.34 31.35
N GLY A 396 1.56 8.65 30.05
CA GLY A 396 1.55 7.67 28.97
C GLY A 396 0.16 7.17 28.55
N THR A 397 -0.89 7.55 29.28
CA THR A 397 -2.28 7.26 28.86
C THR A 397 -2.72 8.17 27.73
N VAL A 398 -3.84 7.86 27.12
CA VAL A 398 -4.44 8.67 26.05
C VAL A 398 -5.84 9.13 26.42
N ALA A 399 -6.25 10.27 25.89
CA ALA A 399 -7.63 10.77 26.01
C ALA A 399 -8.18 11.02 24.59
N VAL A 400 -9.42 10.60 24.36
CA VAL A 400 -10.12 10.88 23.11
C VAL A 400 -10.39 12.38 22.98
N VAL A 401 -10.18 12.91 21.78
CA VAL A 401 -10.41 14.31 21.40
C VAL A 401 -11.64 14.37 20.51
N ASP A 402 -12.77 14.79 21.07
CA ASP A 402 -14.05 14.81 20.34
C ASP A 402 -14.27 16.08 19.51
N LYS A 403 -13.57 17.18 19.84
CA LYS A 403 -13.76 18.47 19.17
C LYS A 403 -13.30 18.40 17.72
N PRO A 404 -14.21 18.61 16.75
CA PRO A 404 -13.84 18.63 15.32
C PRO A 404 -12.74 19.65 15.02
N GLY A 405 -11.86 19.29 14.06
CA GLY A 405 -10.73 20.11 13.65
C GLY A 405 -9.53 20.09 14.59
N THR A 406 -9.63 19.47 15.77
CA THR A 406 -8.49 19.34 16.67
C THR A 406 -7.57 18.21 16.22
N GLU A 407 -6.28 18.51 16.19
CA GLU A 407 -5.23 17.56 15.81
C GLU A 407 -4.83 16.67 16.99
N GLY A 408 -4.51 15.43 16.68
CA GLY A 408 -4.01 14.45 17.64
C GLY A 408 -3.56 13.18 16.93
N GLU A 409 -3.17 12.18 17.69
CA GLU A 409 -2.79 10.89 17.12
C GLU A 409 -4.03 10.12 16.69
N LEU A 410 -4.01 9.57 15.47
CA LEU A 410 -5.03 8.66 15.00
C LEU A 410 -4.91 7.34 15.76
N ALA A 411 -6.01 6.92 16.35
CA ALA A 411 -6.10 5.65 17.05
C ALA A 411 -7.27 4.82 16.53
N LEU A 412 -7.13 3.51 16.60
CA LEU A 412 -8.13 2.55 16.14
C LEU A 412 -8.45 1.58 17.28
N LYS A 413 -9.73 1.31 17.52
CA LYS A 413 -10.12 0.22 18.42
C LYS A 413 -9.64 -1.11 17.85
N SER A 414 -8.90 -1.86 18.65
CA SER A 414 -8.29 -3.13 18.23
C SER A 414 -9.34 -4.23 18.03
N GLY A 415 -8.98 -5.30 17.29
CA GLY A 415 -9.82 -6.49 17.14
C GLY A 415 -10.34 -6.76 15.72
N TRP A 416 -9.96 -5.97 14.72
CA TRP A 416 -10.30 -6.29 13.31
C TRP A 416 -9.49 -7.49 12.78
N PRO A 417 -10.02 -8.25 11.81
CA PRO A 417 -9.44 -9.55 11.40
C PRO A 417 -8.01 -9.48 10.87
N ALA A 418 -7.65 -8.44 10.11
CA ALA A 418 -6.33 -8.29 9.50
C ALA A 418 -5.30 -7.59 10.39
N MET A 419 -5.65 -7.21 11.63
CA MET A 419 -4.69 -6.61 12.56
C MET A 419 -3.47 -7.51 12.71
N PHE A 420 -2.26 -6.95 12.65
CA PHE A 420 -1.03 -7.71 12.85
C PHE A 420 -1.00 -8.38 14.24
N ARG A 421 -0.31 -9.49 14.34
CA ARG A 421 -0.24 -10.28 15.58
C ARG A 421 1.06 -10.08 16.36
N GLY A 422 1.92 -9.19 15.89
CA GLY A 422 3.17 -8.86 16.52
C GLY A 422 4.24 -8.44 15.52
N TYR A 423 5.34 -7.95 16.04
CA TYR A 423 6.60 -7.84 15.29
C TYR A 423 7.47 -9.06 15.65
N LEU A 424 7.96 -9.75 14.65
CA LEU A 424 8.78 -10.94 14.83
C LEU A 424 9.97 -10.66 15.75
N GLY A 425 10.01 -11.34 16.92
CA GLY A 425 11.07 -11.18 17.91
C GLY A 425 11.10 -9.82 18.64
N GLN A 426 10.05 -8.98 18.54
CA GLN A 426 10.01 -7.65 19.14
C GLN A 426 8.70 -7.41 19.93
N GLU A 427 8.41 -8.28 20.90
CA GLU A 427 7.17 -8.25 21.69
C GLU A 427 6.97 -6.93 22.44
N GLU A 428 8.01 -6.39 23.06
CA GLU A 428 7.93 -5.11 23.78
C GLU A 428 7.51 -3.96 22.86
N ARG A 429 8.01 -3.96 21.62
CA ARG A 429 7.67 -2.96 20.61
C ARG A 429 6.22 -3.09 20.17
N TYR A 430 5.72 -4.33 20.02
CA TYR A 430 4.32 -4.59 19.72
C TYR A 430 3.42 -4.03 20.81
N ARG A 431 3.72 -4.29 22.10
CA ARG A 431 2.93 -3.77 23.22
C ARG A 431 2.87 -2.25 23.25
N LYS A 432 3.95 -1.57 22.89
CA LYS A 432 4.00 -0.10 22.82
C LYS A 432 3.10 0.51 21.73
N CYS A 433 2.59 -0.29 20.81
CA CYS A 433 1.61 0.18 19.83
C CYS A 433 0.21 0.33 20.38
N PHE A 434 -0.03 -0.01 21.66
CA PHE A 434 -1.38 0.00 22.23
C PHE A 434 -1.45 0.84 23.51
N ALA A 435 -2.62 1.47 23.69
CA ALA A 435 -3.04 2.09 24.93
C ALA A 435 -4.44 1.56 25.29
N GLY A 436 -4.50 0.60 26.22
CA GLY A 436 -5.73 -0.17 26.46
C GLY A 436 -6.13 -0.98 25.23
N ASP A 437 -7.35 -0.80 24.74
CA ASP A 437 -7.90 -1.43 23.55
C ASP A 437 -7.66 -0.61 22.26
N LEU A 438 -6.97 0.52 22.35
CA LEU A 438 -6.66 1.37 21.22
C LEU A 438 -5.27 1.05 20.65
N TYR A 439 -5.24 0.75 19.35
CA TYR A 439 -4.02 0.73 18.55
C TYR A 439 -3.63 2.18 18.19
N LEU A 440 -2.43 2.59 18.54
CA LEU A 440 -1.86 3.90 18.28
C LEU A 440 -1.05 3.86 16.99
N THR A 441 -1.50 4.59 15.98
CA THR A 441 -0.95 4.46 14.61
C THR A 441 0.40 5.16 14.41
N GLY A 442 0.75 6.10 15.29
CA GLY A 442 1.88 7.00 15.10
C GLY A 442 1.66 8.04 13.99
N ASP A 443 0.45 8.10 13.42
CA ASP A 443 0.05 9.13 12.45
C ASP A 443 -0.79 10.19 13.16
N LEU A 444 -0.51 11.46 12.91
CA LEU A 444 -1.33 12.56 13.37
C LEU A 444 -2.41 12.86 12.33
N ALA A 445 -3.61 13.08 12.83
CA ALA A 445 -4.77 13.40 12.00
C ALA A 445 -5.72 14.35 12.75
N LYS A 446 -6.69 14.86 12.02
CA LYS A 446 -7.85 15.57 12.55
C LYS A 446 -9.12 15.04 11.90
N ARG A 447 -10.24 15.13 12.62
CA ARG A 447 -11.57 14.79 12.10
C ARG A 447 -12.40 16.06 11.97
N ASP A 448 -13.03 16.28 10.81
CA ASP A 448 -13.93 17.41 10.63
C ASP A 448 -15.35 17.13 11.17
N SER A 449 -16.23 18.14 11.10
CA SER A 449 -17.63 18.05 11.57
C SER A 449 -18.47 17.04 10.77
N ASP A 450 -18.07 16.72 9.55
CA ASP A 450 -18.78 15.77 8.68
C ASP A 450 -18.22 14.34 8.81
N GLY A 451 -17.23 14.13 9.71
CA GLY A 451 -16.62 12.84 10.00
C GLY A 451 -15.52 12.40 9.05
N TYR A 452 -15.04 13.30 8.18
CA TYR A 452 -13.85 13.02 7.35
C TYR A 452 -12.58 13.17 8.17
N TYR A 453 -11.62 12.29 7.91
CA TYR A 453 -10.30 12.32 8.52
C TYR A 453 -9.29 12.95 7.57
N TRP A 454 -8.40 13.75 8.14
CA TRP A 454 -7.37 14.49 7.42
C TRP A 454 -6.01 14.15 8.00
N PHE A 455 -5.11 13.68 7.15
CA PHE A 455 -3.75 13.39 7.56
C PHE A 455 -2.99 14.69 7.83
N VAL A 456 -2.28 14.76 8.95
CA VAL A 456 -1.45 15.90 9.34
C VAL A 456 0.03 15.57 9.14
N GLY A 457 0.46 14.41 9.61
CA GLY A 457 1.86 13.97 9.50
C GLY A 457 2.14 12.74 10.33
N ARG A 458 3.38 12.28 10.29
CA ARG A 458 3.87 11.28 11.23
C ARG A 458 4.18 11.94 12.57
N ALA A 459 3.89 11.29 13.67
CA ALA A 459 4.19 11.83 15.01
C ALA A 459 5.71 12.06 15.24
N ASP A 460 6.55 11.28 14.52
CA ASP A 460 8.01 11.39 14.54
C ASP A 460 8.57 12.42 13.52
N ASP A 461 7.76 12.86 12.56
CA ASP A 461 8.14 13.87 11.53
C ASP A 461 7.59 15.28 11.83
N VAL A 462 6.70 15.42 12.84
CA VAL A 462 6.06 16.70 13.16
C VAL A 462 7.08 17.72 13.64
N ILE A 463 7.00 18.91 13.07
CA ILE A 463 7.87 20.04 13.36
C ILE A 463 7.31 20.81 14.56
N LYS A 464 8.13 20.96 15.61
CA LYS A 464 7.76 21.69 16.84
C LYS A 464 8.31 23.10 16.76
N SER A 465 7.54 24.03 16.21
CA SER A 465 7.95 25.41 15.98
C SER A 465 7.15 26.41 16.78
N ALA A 466 7.79 27.18 17.65
CA ALA A 466 7.16 28.25 18.47
C ALA A 466 5.88 27.80 19.19
N GLY A 467 5.86 26.58 19.72
CA GLY A 467 4.69 26.01 20.43
C GLY A 467 3.61 25.42 19.49
N HIS A 468 3.79 25.47 18.18
CA HIS A 468 2.93 24.83 17.20
C HIS A 468 3.47 23.47 16.80
N LEU A 469 2.56 22.51 16.58
CA LEU A 469 2.84 21.24 15.94
C LEU A 469 2.49 21.40 14.46
N ILE A 470 3.48 21.32 13.57
CA ILE A 470 3.31 21.58 12.14
C ILE A 470 3.54 20.29 11.39
N GLY A 471 2.52 19.83 10.67
CA GLY A 471 2.61 18.69 9.77
C GLY A 471 3.40 19.04 8.50
N PRO A 472 4.50 18.34 8.19
CA PRO A 472 5.23 18.60 6.94
C PRO A 472 4.36 18.56 5.70
N PHE A 473 3.40 17.65 5.65
CA PHE A 473 2.51 17.46 4.50
C PHE A 473 1.63 18.67 4.21
N GLU A 474 1.15 19.38 5.23
CA GLU A 474 0.35 20.60 5.06
C GLU A 474 1.16 21.69 4.34
N VAL A 475 2.43 21.84 4.71
CA VAL A 475 3.33 22.82 4.10
C VAL A 475 3.70 22.41 2.68
N GLU A 476 4.00 21.12 2.46
CA GLU A 476 4.28 20.55 1.14
C GLU A 476 3.09 20.76 0.20
N SER A 477 1.87 20.47 0.66
CA SER A 477 0.65 20.64 -0.13
C SER A 477 0.45 22.11 -0.55
N ALA A 478 0.59 23.05 0.39
CA ALA A 478 0.46 24.46 0.08
C ALA A 478 1.51 24.95 -0.95
N LEU A 479 2.75 24.48 -0.84
CA LEU A 479 3.79 24.81 -1.83
C LEU A 479 3.48 24.22 -3.21
N MET A 480 2.95 23.00 -3.25
CA MET A 480 2.61 22.32 -4.51
C MET A 480 1.39 22.93 -5.25
N GLU A 481 0.58 23.77 -4.59
CA GLU A 481 -0.44 24.57 -5.26
C GLU A 481 0.17 25.61 -6.22
N HIS A 482 1.44 25.97 -6.02
CA HIS A 482 2.10 26.98 -6.86
C HIS A 482 2.49 26.39 -8.22
N PRO A 483 2.22 27.11 -9.34
CA PRO A 483 2.47 26.60 -10.70
C PRO A 483 3.90 26.12 -10.97
N ALA A 484 4.90 26.74 -10.33
CA ALA A 484 6.31 26.41 -10.52
C ALA A 484 6.75 25.16 -9.78
N VAL A 485 6.03 24.67 -8.76
CA VAL A 485 6.46 23.60 -7.89
C VAL A 485 6.06 22.24 -8.46
N ALA A 486 7.03 21.37 -8.66
CA ALA A 486 6.81 19.96 -9.01
C ALA A 486 6.65 19.10 -7.76
N GLU A 487 7.55 19.29 -6.78
CA GLU A 487 7.57 18.53 -5.53
C GLU A 487 8.11 19.41 -4.40
N ALA A 488 7.69 19.10 -3.17
CA ALA A 488 8.19 19.72 -1.97
C ALA A 488 8.41 18.67 -0.88
N GLY A 489 9.52 18.78 -0.14
CA GLY A 489 9.81 18.00 1.04
C GLY A 489 10.13 18.93 2.19
N VAL A 490 9.48 18.77 3.34
CA VAL A 490 9.55 19.72 4.45
C VAL A 490 10.08 19.02 5.70
N ILE A 491 11.00 19.70 6.39
CA ILE A 491 11.60 19.23 7.65
C ILE A 491 11.60 20.29 8.72
N GLY A 492 11.71 19.87 9.98
CA GLY A 492 12.10 20.72 11.09
C GLY A 492 13.63 20.81 11.20
N LYS A 493 14.17 22.01 11.06
CA LYS A 493 15.58 22.33 11.30
C LYS A 493 15.71 22.90 12.71
N PRO A 494 16.58 22.36 13.58
CA PRO A 494 16.76 22.89 14.94
C PRO A 494 17.06 24.39 14.94
N ASP A 495 16.39 25.12 15.83
CA ASP A 495 16.54 26.55 16.01
C ASP A 495 16.51 26.89 17.50
N ALA A 496 17.42 27.79 17.92
CA ALA A 496 17.62 28.13 19.33
C ALA A 496 16.44 28.91 19.96
N VAL A 497 15.61 29.56 19.14
CA VAL A 497 14.52 30.44 19.61
C VAL A 497 13.17 29.75 19.51
N VAL A 498 12.87 29.12 18.38
CA VAL A 498 11.55 28.53 18.11
C VAL A 498 11.51 27.02 18.30
N GLY A 499 12.63 26.39 18.68
CA GLY A 499 12.80 24.94 18.78
C GLY A 499 13.16 24.31 17.44
N GLU A 500 12.25 24.33 16.48
CA GLU A 500 12.52 23.96 15.08
C GLU A 500 11.94 25.05 14.16
N LEU A 501 12.66 25.43 13.13
CA LEU A 501 12.12 26.21 12.02
C LEU A 501 11.69 25.29 10.88
N VAL A 502 10.66 25.70 10.16
CA VAL A 502 10.15 24.99 9.01
C VAL A 502 11.03 25.29 7.81
N LYS A 503 11.74 24.28 7.28
CA LYS A 503 12.53 24.37 6.04
C LYS A 503 11.92 23.48 4.96
N ALA A 504 11.77 24.04 3.75
CA ALA A 504 11.28 23.32 2.59
C ALA A 504 12.39 23.11 1.55
N PHE A 505 12.43 21.92 0.98
CA PHE A 505 13.19 21.59 -0.22
C PHE A 505 12.20 21.47 -1.38
N VAL A 506 12.48 22.15 -2.49
CA VAL A 506 11.54 22.28 -3.61
C VAL A 506 12.23 21.88 -4.91
N SER A 507 11.59 21.00 -5.68
CA SER A 507 11.95 20.79 -7.08
C SER A 507 10.94 21.50 -7.99
N LEU A 508 11.44 22.08 -9.08
CA LEU A 508 10.65 22.91 -9.99
C LEU A 508 10.15 22.11 -11.20
N LYS A 509 9.01 22.52 -11.74
CA LYS A 509 8.51 22.03 -13.02
C LYS A 509 9.38 22.52 -14.16
N LYS A 510 9.37 21.79 -15.27
CA LYS A 510 10.06 22.19 -16.51
C LYS A 510 9.60 23.61 -16.95
N GLY A 511 10.57 24.47 -17.27
CA GLY A 511 10.33 25.85 -17.66
C GLY A 511 10.44 26.87 -16.53
N PHE A 512 10.69 26.44 -15.31
CA PHE A 512 11.00 27.32 -14.17
C PHE A 512 12.45 27.11 -13.72
N GLU A 513 13.12 28.20 -13.38
CA GLU A 513 14.51 28.19 -12.93
C GLU A 513 14.63 28.70 -11.49
N PRO A 514 15.54 28.16 -10.69
CA PRO A 514 15.82 28.63 -9.35
C PRO A 514 16.25 30.12 -9.37
N SER A 515 15.55 30.94 -8.59
CA SER A 515 15.91 32.35 -8.42
C SER A 515 15.48 32.85 -7.05
N GLU A 516 16.11 33.92 -6.57
CA GLU A 516 15.73 34.57 -5.32
C GLU A 516 14.31 35.16 -5.40
N ALA A 517 13.93 35.70 -6.56
CA ALA A 517 12.57 36.19 -6.79
C ALA A 517 11.52 35.08 -6.62
N LEU A 518 11.74 33.91 -7.23
CA LEU A 518 10.83 32.77 -7.09
C LEU A 518 10.81 32.21 -5.65
N ARG A 519 11.96 32.23 -4.95
CA ARG A 519 12.03 31.84 -3.53
C ARG A 519 11.13 32.74 -2.68
N MET A 520 11.22 34.04 -2.85
CA MET A 520 10.40 35.02 -2.11
C MET A 520 8.92 34.91 -2.48
N GLU A 521 8.60 34.63 -3.75
CA GLU A 521 7.25 34.36 -4.20
C GLU A 521 6.64 33.13 -3.52
N LEU A 522 7.37 32.01 -3.46
CA LEU A 522 6.95 30.76 -2.79
C LEU A 522 6.78 30.96 -1.28
N LEU A 523 7.68 31.68 -0.61
CA LEU A 523 7.53 32.03 0.80
C LEU A 523 6.28 32.88 1.03
N GLY A 524 6.03 33.87 0.17
CA GLY A 524 4.83 34.70 0.19
C GLY A 524 3.55 33.89 -0.05
N HIS A 525 3.56 32.98 -1.03
CA HIS A 525 2.46 32.08 -1.32
C HIS A 525 2.11 31.19 -0.11
N ALA A 526 3.11 30.50 0.43
CA ALA A 526 2.92 29.64 1.61
C ALA A 526 2.42 30.45 2.83
N ARG A 527 2.96 31.65 3.05
CA ARG A 527 2.51 32.53 4.14
C ARG A 527 1.06 32.98 3.99
N LYS A 528 0.62 33.27 2.76
CA LYS A 528 -0.78 33.63 2.46
C LYS A 528 -1.72 32.43 2.69
N ARG A 529 -1.28 31.21 2.38
CA ARG A 529 -2.10 30.01 2.49
C ARG A 529 -2.17 29.47 3.93
N LEU A 530 -1.05 29.46 4.65
CA LEU A 530 -0.89 28.76 5.93
C LEU A 530 -0.78 29.71 7.14
N GLY A 531 -0.60 31.00 6.90
CA GLY A 531 -0.26 31.93 7.96
C GLY A 531 1.24 31.92 8.32
N ALA A 532 1.67 32.97 9.02
CA ALA A 532 3.10 33.18 9.30
C ALA A 532 3.70 32.13 10.27
N ALA A 533 2.90 31.52 11.13
CA ALA A 533 3.37 30.54 12.10
C ALA A 533 3.76 29.20 11.45
N VAL A 534 2.99 28.75 10.48
CA VAL A 534 3.11 27.43 9.83
C VAL A 534 3.97 27.48 8.57
N ALA A 535 3.97 28.61 7.86
CA ALA A 535 4.71 28.76 6.61
C ALA A 535 6.22 28.55 6.77
N PRO A 536 6.91 27.98 5.76
CA PRO A 536 8.34 27.77 5.82
C PRO A 536 9.09 29.08 5.98
N LYS A 537 10.22 29.02 6.67
CA LYS A 537 11.14 30.17 6.86
C LYS A 537 12.30 30.12 5.86
N GLU A 538 12.64 28.90 5.42
CA GLU A 538 13.69 28.67 4.44
C GLU A 538 13.13 27.81 3.30
N ILE A 539 13.51 28.13 2.06
CA ILE A 539 13.28 27.28 0.88
C ILE A 539 14.63 27.09 0.18
N GLU A 540 14.92 25.83 -0.12
CA GLU A 540 16.07 25.40 -0.91
C GLU A 540 15.59 24.70 -2.18
N PHE A 541 16.12 25.11 -3.34
CA PHE A 541 15.83 24.44 -4.58
C PHE A 541 16.77 23.27 -4.81
N GLN A 542 16.21 22.12 -5.15
CA GLN A 542 16.95 20.92 -5.53
C GLN A 542 16.43 20.38 -6.87
N PRO A 543 17.29 19.87 -7.76
CA PRO A 543 16.84 19.29 -9.03
C PRO A 543 15.87 18.13 -8.83
N THR A 544 16.14 17.29 -7.82
CA THR A 544 15.32 16.15 -7.41
C THR A 544 15.36 16.01 -5.90
N LEU A 545 14.27 15.54 -5.30
CA LEU A 545 14.24 15.24 -3.87
C LEU A 545 14.56 13.74 -3.63
N PRO A 546 15.27 13.40 -2.54
CA PRO A 546 15.52 12.00 -2.20
C PRO A 546 14.20 11.30 -1.90
N ARG A 547 13.95 10.18 -2.58
CA ARG A 547 12.73 9.41 -2.42
C ARG A 547 13.03 7.92 -2.32
N THR A 548 12.11 7.21 -1.73
CA THR A 548 12.12 5.75 -1.83
C THR A 548 11.83 5.34 -3.27
N ARG A 549 12.20 4.13 -3.65
CA ARG A 549 11.85 3.56 -4.96
C ARG A 549 10.33 3.40 -5.18
N SER A 550 9.53 3.47 -4.12
CA SER A 550 8.07 3.62 -4.21
C SER A 550 7.64 5.08 -4.40
N GLY A 551 8.59 6.01 -4.46
CA GLY A 551 8.38 7.43 -4.72
C GLY A 551 8.15 8.30 -3.49
N LYS A 552 8.07 7.75 -2.29
CA LYS A 552 7.86 8.51 -1.06
C LYS A 552 9.10 9.36 -0.72
N ILE A 553 8.89 10.67 -0.50
CA ILE A 553 9.97 11.58 -0.08
C ILE A 553 10.58 11.12 1.25
N MET A 554 11.90 11.00 1.28
CA MET A 554 12.66 10.58 2.45
C MET A 554 13.02 11.78 3.32
N ARG A 555 12.06 12.33 4.08
CA ARG A 555 12.28 13.50 4.95
C ARG A 555 13.42 13.26 5.95
N ARG A 556 13.55 12.04 6.47
CA ARG A 556 14.64 11.64 7.34
C ARG A 556 16.01 11.87 6.66
N LEU A 557 16.12 11.55 5.39
CA LEU A 557 17.34 11.74 4.61
C LEU A 557 17.60 13.22 4.32
N LEU A 558 16.56 14.00 3.98
CA LEU A 558 16.67 15.45 3.87
C LEU A 558 17.16 16.07 5.16
N LYS A 559 16.58 15.67 6.30
CA LYS A 559 16.98 16.16 7.63
C LYS A 559 18.41 15.74 7.99
N ALA A 560 18.81 14.50 7.71
CA ALA A 560 20.16 14.02 7.96
C ALA A 560 21.21 14.81 7.15
N ARG A 561 20.95 15.03 5.87
CA ARG A 561 21.83 15.82 4.99
C ARG A 561 21.93 17.28 5.43
N GLU A 562 20.80 17.90 5.77
CA GLU A 562 20.76 19.29 6.26
C GLU A 562 21.56 19.48 7.55
N LEU A 563 21.53 18.48 8.44
CA LEU A 563 22.16 18.56 9.75
C LEU A 563 23.56 17.91 9.80
N GLY A 564 24.06 17.38 8.68
CA GLY A 564 25.34 16.65 8.65
C GLY A 564 25.34 15.37 9.49
N LEU A 565 24.18 14.73 9.65
CA LEU A 565 24.02 13.50 10.42
C LEU A 565 24.20 12.26 9.53
N PRO A 566 24.52 11.09 10.10
CA PRO A 566 24.56 9.84 9.35
C PRO A 566 23.22 9.57 8.63
N GLU A 567 23.28 9.22 7.35
CA GLU A 567 22.08 9.00 6.52
C GLU A 567 21.25 7.77 6.94
N GLY A 568 21.82 6.85 7.72
CA GLY A 568 21.17 5.64 8.19
C GLY A 568 20.82 4.67 7.04
N ASP A 569 19.75 3.90 7.18
CA ASP A 569 19.32 2.95 6.13
C ASP A 569 18.78 3.69 4.90
N ILE A 570 19.55 3.64 3.80
CA ILE A 570 19.18 4.18 2.49
C ILE A 570 18.78 3.09 1.49
N SER A 571 18.53 1.88 1.96
CA SER A 571 18.23 0.71 1.12
C SER A 571 17.01 0.87 0.21
N THR A 572 16.11 1.75 0.59
CA THR A 572 14.90 2.08 -0.18
C THR A 572 15.09 3.31 -1.09
N LEU A 573 16.24 3.98 -1.05
CA LEU A 573 16.52 5.17 -1.88
C LEU A 573 16.49 4.80 -3.36
N GLU A 574 15.79 5.60 -4.13
CA GLU A 574 15.80 5.51 -5.60
C GLU A 574 17.22 5.85 -6.10
N SER A 575 17.79 4.99 -6.92
CA SER A 575 19.07 5.30 -7.60
C SER A 575 18.77 6.37 -8.65
N LEU A 576 19.41 7.51 -8.54
CA LEU A 576 19.35 8.57 -9.55
C LEU A 576 19.98 8.12 -10.86
#